data_58958260ed33a14db95d142f97a91554
#
_entry.id   58958260ed33a14db95d142f97a91554
#
_cell.length_a   1.000
_cell.length_b   1.000
_cell.length_c   1.000
_cell.angle_alpha   90.00
_cell.angle_beta   90.00
_cell.angle_gamma   90.00
#
_symmetry.space_group_name_H-M   'P 1'
#
loop_
_entity.id
_entity.type
_entity.pdbx_description
1 polymer ?
#
loop_
_entity_poly.entity_id
_entity_poly.type
_entity_poly.pdbx_seq_one_letter_code
_entity_poly.pdbx_strand_id
1 'polypeptide(L)'
;MGVRGVIFDVDGTLVRGDEPIGGAEAGLSAVDAVGLRRLLVSNNPTKPPEAYERRLHRAGVAVDPSDVLTAGSVTARYLSEHHSQDRIAVVGESGLVDLLRSAGLSVDPLGGDSFDLPNPDVLVASVDRAFSYQTLQRCLRVLDDRTVTFLGTDPDVVIPAADGDAPGSGAIIDAIANVAGRDPAVVLGKPSETARRM
;
A
#
# COMPACT_ATOMS: atom_id res chain seq x y z
N MET A 1 12.44 24.49 18.45
CA MET A 1 11.67 24.09 17.24
C MET A 1 10.25 23.82 17.68
N GLY A 2 9.24 24.46 17.05
CA GLY A 2 7.82 24.19 17.34
C GLY A 2 7.30 23.03 16.48
N VAL A 3 6.24 22.38 16.92
CA VAL A 3 5.46 21.40 16.13
C VAL A 3 4.84 22.15 14.94
N ARG A 4 4.95 21.62 13.73
CA ARG A 4 4.40 22.23 12.50
C ARG A 4 3.24 21.46 11.89
N GLY A 5 3.01 20.22 12.34
CA GLY A 5 1.94 19.37 11.85
C GLY A 5 1.80 18.10 12.68
N VAL A 6 0.72 17.38 12.45
CA VAL A 6 0.39 16.11 13.09
C VAL A 6 0.14 15.06 12.02
N ILE A 7 0.69 13.87 12.21
CA ILE A 7 0.44 12.70 11.37
C ILE A 7 -0.55 11.80 12.08
N PHE A 8 -1.63 11.45 11.40
CA PHE A 8 -2.66 10.54 11.89
C PHE A 8 -2.62 9.22 11.12
N ASP A 9 -2.68 8.12 11.82
CA ASP A 9 -3.11 6.86 11.24
C ASP A 9 -4.62 6.92 10.96
N VAL A 10 -5.09 6.20 9.94
CA VAL A 10 -6.50 6.26 9.52
C VAL A 10 -7.29 5.08 10.07
N ASP A 11 -6.89 3.87 9.71
CA ASP A 11 -7.64 2.65 10.01
C ASP A 11 -7.41 2.21 11.46
N GLY A 12 -8.47 2.25 12.27
CA GLY A 12 -8.39 2.00 13.71
C GLY A 12 -8.09 3.23 14.57
N THR A 13 -7.81 4.38 13.96
CA THR A 13 -7.55 5.66 14.65
C THR A 13 -8.63 6.70 14.36
N LEU A 14 -8.93 6.96 13.10
CA LEU A 14 -9.98 7.91 12.69
C LEU A 14 -11.29 7.22 12.35
N VAL A 15 -11.21 6.05 11.74
CA VAL A 15 -12.36 5.25 11.33
C VAL A 15 -12.13 3.76 11.59
N ARG A 16 -13.22 3.04 11.86
CA ARG A 16 -13.24 1.57 11.88
C ARG A 16 -14.26 1.09 10.86
N GLY A 17 -13.78 0.42 9.80
CA GLY A 17 -14.64 0.24 8.62
C GLY A 17 -15.06 1.61 8.06
N ASP A 18 -16.34 1.83 7.86
CA ASP A 18 -16.88 3.12 7.41
C ASP A 18 -17.41 4.01 8.56
N GLU A 19 -17.25 3.58 9.81
CA GLU A 19 -17.74 4.30 10.99
C GLU A 19 -16.63 5.17 11.59
N PRO A 20 -16.93 6.44 11.95
CA PRO A 20 -15.97 7.31 12.62
C PRO A 20 -15.71 6.81 14.04
N ILE A 21 -14.46 6.91 14.49
CA ILE A 21 -14.10 6.68 15.89
C ILE A 21 -14.43 7.95 16.68
N GLY A 22 -15.09 7.75 17.86
CA GLY A 22 -15.49 8.87 18.70
C GLY A 22 -14.34 9.83 19.02
N GLY A 23 -14.54 11.12 18.71
CA GLY A 23 -13.54 12.17 18.89
C GLY A 23 -12.61 12.41 17.67
N ALA A 24 -12.66 11.59 16.62
CA ALA A 24 -11.80 11.76 15.43
C ALA A 24 -12.00 13.14 14.77
N GLU A 25 -13.25 13.54 14.51
CA GLU A 25 -13.58 14.86 13.94
C GLU A 25 -13.09 16.01 14.84
N ALA A 26 -13.38 15.91 16.14
CA ALA A 26 -12.96 16.92 17.09
C ALA A 26 -11.43 17.05 17.19
N GLY A 27 -10.71 15.92 17.14
CA GLY A 27 -9.25 15.89 17.13
C GLY A 27 -8.66 16.57 15.90
N LEU A 28 -9.17 16.26 14.71
CA LEU A 28 -8.73 16.90 13.46
C LEU A 28 -9.05 18.41 13.44
N SER A 29 -10.28 18.79 13.87
CA SER A 29 -10.68 20.20 14.00
C SER A 29 -9.81 20.97 14.98
N ALA A 30 -9.39 20.35 16.09
CA ALA A 30 -8.48 20.98 17.06
C ALA A 30 -7.09 21.26 16.48
N VAL A 31 -6.59 20.38 15.61
CA VAL A 31 -5.32 20.56 14.89
C VAL A 31 -5.42 21.73 13.91
N ASP A 32 -6.52 21.80 13.15
CA ASP A 32 -6.79 22.91 12.21
C ASP A 32 -6.94 24.26 12.94
N ALA A 33 -7.64 24.27 14.09
CA ALA A 33 -7.88 25.49 14.87
C ALA A 33 -6.60 26.14 15.40
N VAL A 34 -5.53 25.36 15.60
CA VAL A 34 -4.21 25.88 16.02
C VAL A 34 -3.25 26.10 14.85
N GLY A 35 -3.74 25.99 13.61
CA GLY A 35 -2.96 26.25 12.39
C GLY A 35 -1.87 25.22 12.10
N LEU A 36 -1.97 24.01 12.63
CA LEU A 36 -1.04 22.93 12.32
C LEU A 36 -1.48 22.19 11.06
N ARG A 37 -0.50 21.80 10.25
CA ARG A 37 -0.76 20.89 9.10
C ARG A 37 -1.11 19.51 9.60
N ARG A 38 -1.97 18.81 8.87
CA ARG A 38 -2.28 17.40 9.12
C ARG A 38 -1.87 16.56 7.92
N LEU A 39 -1.48 15.32 8.19
CA LEU A 39 -1.23 14.28 7.20
C LEU A 39 -1.86 12.99 7.70
N LEU A 40 -2.68 12.38 6.88
CA LEU A 40 -3.32 11.10 7.16
C LEU A 40 -2.54 10.00 6.45
N VAL A 41 -2.12 8.97 7.17
CA VAL A 41 -1.27 7.91 6.61
C VAL A 41 -1.92 6.55 6.84
N SER A 42 -2.09 5.77 5.77
CA SER A 42 -2.62 4.41 5.82
C SER A 42 -1.68 3.42 5.13
N ASN A 43 -1.48 2.25 5.71
CA ASN A 43 -0.77 1.14 5.05
C ASN A 43 -1.62 0.38 4.03
N ASN A 44 -2.86 0.81 3.79
CA ASN A 44 -3.69 0.16 2.77
C ASN A 44 -3.12 0.44 1.37
N PRO A 45 -2.74 -0.60 0.60
CA PRO A 45 -2.18 -0.42 -0.74
C PRO A 45 -3.23 -0.36 -1.84
N THR A 46 -4.49 -0.75 -1.55
CA THR A 46 -5.51 -1.00 -2.58
C THR A 46 -6.42 0.18 -2.87
N LYS A 47 -6.38 1.22 -2.02
CA LYS A 47 -7.25 2.39 -2.15
C LYS A 47 -6.44 3.67 -2.40
N PRO A 48 -6.82 4.46 -3.43
CA PRO A 48 -6.18 5.75 -3.68
C PRO A 48 -6.63 6.81 -2.64
N PRO A 49 -5.91 7.93 -2.50
CA PRO A 49 -6.23 9.01 -1.56
C PRO A 49 -7.68 9.52 -1.67
N GLU A 50 -8.24 9.61 -2.88
CA GLU A 50 -9.61 10.07 -3.13
C GLU A 50 -10.67 9.12 -2.56
N ALA A 51 -10.34 7.83 -2.43
CA ALA A 51 -11.23 6.87 -1.78
C ALA A 51 -11.30 7.11 -0.26
N TYR A 52 -10.18 7.55 0.33
CA TYR A 52 -10.13 7.94 1.74
C TYR A 52 -10.86 9.27 1.97
N GLU A 53 -10.68 10.25 1.13
CA GLU A 53 -11.44 11.52 1.18
C GLU A 53 -12.94 11.22 1.22
N ARG A 54 -13.46 10.45 0.27
CA ARG A 54 -14.90 10.08 0.23
C ARG A 54 -15.36 9.30 1.46
N ARG A 55 -14.52 8.39 1.98
CA ARG A 55 -14.82 7.59 3.17
C ARG A 55 -14.89 8.45 4.43
N LEU A 56 -13.92 9.32 4.63
CA LEU A 56 -13.84 10.22 5.77
C LEU A 56 -14.93 11.29 5.71
N HIS A 57 -15.24 11.80 4.52
CA HIS A 57 -16.34 12.75 4.34
C HIS A 57 -17.68 12.15 4.76
N ARG A 58 -17.97 10.89 4.41
CA ARG A 58 -19.18 10.17 4.89
C ARG A 58 -19.20 10.01 6.41
N ALA A 59 -18.04 9.93 7.04
CA ALA A 59 -17.89 9.89 8.49
C ALA A 59 -17.87 11.29 9.14
N GLY A 60 -18.22 12.35 8.41
CA GLY A 60 -18.27 13.74 8.91
C GLY A 60 -16.90 14.43 8.96
N VAL A 61 -15.86 13.82 8.45
CA VAL A 61 -14.48 14.33 8.51
C VAL A 61 -14.09 14.88 7.13
N ALA A 62 -13.91 16.21 7.04
CA ALA A 62 -13.42 16.86 5.81
C ALA A 62 -11.90 16.72 5.70
N VAL A 63 -11.41 16.13 4.60
CA VAL A 63 -9.99 16.02 4.27
C VAL A 63 -9.79 16.28 2.78
N ASP A 64 -8.64 16.82 2.43
CA ASP A 64 -8.21 16.92 1.04
C ASP A 64 -7.43 15.65 0.66
N PRO A 65 -7.60 15.06 -0.55
CA PRO A 65 -6.81 13.92 -0.98
C PRO A 65 -5.29 14.13 -0.91
N SER A 66 -4.83 15.39 -1.07
CA SER A 66 -3.41 15.75 -0.92
C SER A 66 -2.87 15.62 0.51
N ASP A 67 -3.77 15.56 1.50
CA ASP A 67 -3.42 15.31 2.90
C ASP A 67 -3.43 13.80 3.25
N VAL A 68 -3.67 12.93 2.28
CA VAL A 68 -3.74 11.48 2.48
C VAL A 68 -2.59 10.78 1.78
N LEU A 69 -1.82 10.01 2.53
CA LEU A 69 -0.76 9.16 2.02
C LEU A 69 -1.12 7.69 2.26
N THR A 70 -1.21 6.89 1.20
CA THR A 70 -1.47 5.45 1.28
C THR A 70 -0.24 4.64 0.86
N ALA A 71 -0.09 3.40 1.32
CA ALA A 71 0.99 2.53 0.84
C ALA A 71 0.94 2.37 -0.69
N GLY A 72 -0.26 2.34 -1.27
CA GLY A 72 -0.42 2.32 -2.73
C GLY A 72 0.12 3.57 -3.43
N SER A 73 -0.18 4.78 -2.92
CA SER A 73 0.34 6.03 -3.48
C SER A 73 1.85 6.18 -3.30
N VAL A 74 2.40 5.72 -2.18
CA VAL A 74 3.86 5.64 -1.95
C VAL A 74 4.51 4.69 -2.95
N THR A 75 3.89 3.51 -3.17
CA THR A 75 4.38 2.53 -4.14
C THR A 75 4.36 3.09 -5.56
N ALA A 76 3.27 3.72 -5.98
CA ALA A 76 3.15 4.32 -7.31
C ALA A 76 4.24 5.39 -7.52
N ARG A 77 4.42 6.27 -6.56
CA ARG A 77 5.44 7.33 -6.65
C ARG A 77 6.86 6.76 -6.68
N TYR A 78 7.18 5.81 -5.81
CA TYR A 78 8.49 5.16 -5.80
C TYR A 78 8.82 4.51 -7.15
N LEU A 79 7.87 3.76 -7.69
CA LEU A 79 8.03 3.11 -9.00
C LEU A 79 8.17 4.12 -10.14
N SER A 80 7.41 5.21 -10.12
CA SER A 80 7.54 6.29 -11.11
C SER A 80 8.91 6.99 -11.05
N GLU A 81 9.48 7.15 -9.87
CA GLU A 81 10.78 7.79 -9.68
C GLU A 81 11.97 6.87 -10.02
N HIS A 82 11.83 5.54 -9.81
CA HIS A 82 12.96 4.61 -9.90
C HIS A 82 12.82 3.53 -10.97
N HIS A 83 11.59 3.24 -11.42
CA HIS A 83 11.24 2.10 -12.27
C HIS A 83 10.25 2.46 -13.38
N SER A 84 10.27 3.71 -13.86
CA SER A 84 9.26 4.24 -14.82
C SER A 84 9.26 3.55 -16.18
N GLN A 85 10.34 2.90 -16.57
CA GLN A 85 10.48 2.19 -17.85
C GLN A 85 10.46 0.66 -17.68
N ASP A 86 10.43 0.20 -16.44
CA ASP A 86 10.52 -1.21 -16.09
C ASP A 86 9.16 -1.91 -16.27
N ARG A 87 9.19 -3.21 -16.52
CA ARG A 87 8.01 -4.07 -16.51
C ARG A 87 7.80 -4.60 -15.09
N ILE A 88 6.63 -4.31 -14.55
CA ILE A 88 6.31 -4.55 -13.16
C ILE A 88 5.30 -5.69 -13.07
N ALA A 89 5.70 -6.80 -12.46
CA ALA A 89 4.78 -7.85 -12.04
C ALA A 89 4.22 -7.51 -10.65
N VAL A 90 2.91 -7.68 -10.45
CA VAL A 90 2.25 -7.37 -9.18
C VAL A 90 1.50 -8.58 -8.65
N VAL A 91 1.84 -8.99 -7.43
CA VAL A 91 0.97 -9.79 -6.56
C VAL A 91 0.18 -8.81 -5.72
N GLY A 92 -1.11 -8.67 -6.01
CA GLY A 92 -1.96 -7.70 -5.34
C GLY A 92 -3.35 -7.58 -5.96
N GLU A 93 -4.25 -6.95 -5.25
CA GLU A 93 -5.62 -6.72 -5.70
C GLU A 93 -5.69 -5.72 -6.86
N SER A 94 -6.79 -5.75 -7.62
CA SER A 94 -7.02 -4.87 -8.79
C SER A 94 -6.88 -3.38 -8.44
N GLY A 95 -7.27 -2.97 -7.24
CA GLY A 95 -7.15 -1.57 -6.80
C GLY A 95 -5.70 -1.05 -6.81
N LEU A 96 -4.72 -1.89 -6.44
CA LEU A 96 -3.29 -1.54 -6.57
C LEU A 96 -2.87 -1.51 -8.05
N VAL A 97 -3.24 -2.53 -8.82
CA VAL A 97 -2.92 -2.60 -10.25
C VAL A 97 -3.42 -1.37 -10.99
N ASP A 98 -4.68 -0.98 -10.75
CA ASP A 98 -5.31 0.17 -11.39
C ASP A 98 -4.64 1.49 -10.97
N LEU A 99 -4.25 1.61 -9.71
CA LEU A 99 -3.52 2.78 -9.19
C LEU A 99 -2.15 2.92 -9.87
N LEU A 100 -1.40 1.84 -9.99
CA LEU A 100 -0.09 1.85 -10.65
C LEU A 100 -0.19 2.14 -12.15
N ARG A 101 -1.18 1.56 -12.83
CA ARG A 101 -1.46 1.85 -14.25
C ARG A 101 -1.88 3.30 -14.47
N SER A 102 -2.67 3.87 -13.57
CA SER A 102 -3.07 5.27 -13.62
C SER A 102 -1.89 6.22 -13.44
N ALA A 103 -0.82 5.77 -12.80
CA ALA A 103 0.46 6.48 -12.71
C ALA A 103 1.35 6.33 -13.98
N GLY A 104 0.84 5.66 -15.03
CA GLY A 104 1.55 5.47 -16.30
C GLY A 104 2.56 4.32 -16.31
N LEU A 105 2.52 3.43 -15.31
CA LEU A 105 3.45 2.31 -15.20
C LEU A 105 2.99 1.09 -16.00
N SER A 106 3.95 0.31 -16.52
CA SER A 106 3.71 -0.96 -17.23
C SER A 106 3.54 -2.09 -16.22
N VAL A 107 2.29 -2.47 -15.92
CA VAL A 107 1.95 -3.38 -14.82
C VAL A 107 1.17 -4.59 -15.30
N ASP A 108 1.67 -5.78 -14.95
CA ASP A 108 1.04 -7.07 -15.18
C ASP A 108 0.72 -7.77 -13.84
N PRO A 109 -0.55 -8.13 -13.57
CA PRO A 109 -0.89 -8.89 -12.38
C PRO A 109 -0.34 -10.33 -12.49
N LEU A 110 0.30 -10.80 -11.42
CA LEU A 110 0.89 -12.15 -11.36
C LEU A 110 -0.16 -13.23 -10.98
N GLY A 111 -1.39 -12.81 -10.66
CA GLY A 111 -2.52 -13.70 -10.38
C GLY A 111 -3.24 -14.18 -11.65
N GLY A 112 -4.09 -15.22 -11.53
CA GLY A 112 -4.88 -15.75 -12.64
C GLY A 112 -4.21 -16.92 -13.39
N ASP A 113 -4.82 -17.34 -14.52
CA ASP A 113 -4.43 -18.56 -15.26
C ASP A 113 -3.34 -18.35 -16.32
N SER A 114 -2.90 -17.13 -16.57
CA SER A 114 -1.89 -16.82 -17.59
C SER A 114 -0.51 -17.31 -17.18
N PHE A 115 0.09 -18.19 -18.00
CA PHE A 115 1.43 -18.76 -17.79
C PHE A 115 2.55 -17.95 -18.46
N ASP A 116 2.20 -17.08 -19.38
CA ASP A 116 3.18 -16.29 -20.15
C ASP A 116 3.33 -14.88 -19.54
N LEU A 117 4.12 -14.82 -18.48
CA LEU A 117 4.64 -13.53 -18.06
C LEU A 117 5.95 -13.28 -18.79
N PRO A 118 6.04 -12.19 -19.53
CA PRO A 118 7.34 -11.70 -19.97
C PRO A 118 8.18 -11.44 -18.71
N ASN A 119 9.49 -11.71 -18.74
CA ASN A 119 10.39 -11.50 -17.61
C ASN A 119 10.21 -10.07 -17.04
N PRO A 120 9.69 -9.89 -15.83
CA PRO A 120 9.57 -8.57 -15.25
C PRO A 120 10.93 -8.09 -14.73
N ASP A 121 11.10 -6.78 -14.68
CA ASP A 121 12.26 -6.13 -14.07
C ASP A 121 12.03 -5.93 -12.56
N VAL A 122 10.75 -5.83 -12.16
CA VAL A 122 10.32 -5.59 -10.77
C VAL A 122 9.18 -6.54 -10.42
N LEU A 123 9.24 -7.14 -9.22
CA LEU A 123 8.13 -7.83 -8.56
C LEU A 123 7.68 -7.00 -7.37
N VAL A 124 6.42 -6.59 -7.35
CA VAL A 124 5.77 -5.94 -6.21
C VAL A 124 4.84 -6.95 -5.53
N ALA A 125 5.02 -7.18 -4.24
CA ALA A 125 4.13 -8.01 -3.43
C ALA A 125 3.30 -7.15 -2.48
N SER A 126 2.02 -7.49 -2.39
CA SER A 126 1.00 -6.78 -1.63
C SER A 126 -0.08 -7.74 -1.13
N VAL A 127 -1.05 -7.22 -0.40
CA VAL A 127 -2.25 -7.98 -0.03
C VAL A 127 -3.00 -8.44 -1.29
N ASP A 128 -3.32 -9.72 -1.33
CA ASP A 128 -4.08 -10.36 -2.40
C ASP A 128 -4.92 -11.51 -1.80
N ARG A 129 -6.22 -11.32 -1.71
CA ARG A 129 -7.13 -12.31 -1.16
C ARG A 129 -7.32 -13.54 -2.06
N ALA A 130 -6.86 -13.45 -3.33
CA ALA A 130 -6.80 -14.57 -4.27
C ALA A 130 -5.42 -15.26 -4.30
N PHE A 131 -4.51 -14.88 -3.40
CA PHE A 131 -3.16 -15.46 -3.32
C PHE A 131 -3.24 -16.99 -3.18
N SER A 132 -2.47 -17.70 -3.98
CA SER A 132 -2.54 -19.13 -4.08
C SER A 132 -1.15 -19.77 -4.13
N TYR A 133 -1.09 -21.11 -3.97
CA TYR A 133 0.14 -21.86 -4.20
C TYR A 133 0.72 -21.61 -5.60
N GLN A 134 -0.14 -21.48 -6.61
CA GLN A 134 0.30 -21.18 -7.99
C GLN A 134 0.92 -19.79 -8.09
N THR A 135 0.35 -18.78 -7.43
CA THR A 135 0.92 -17.43 -7.36
C THR A 135 2.30 -17.47 -6.71
N LEU A 136 2.43 -18.19 -5.58
CA LEU A 136 3.70 -18.36 -4.88
C LEU A 136 4.76 -19.04 -5.76
N GLN A 137 4.36 -20.07 -6.50
CA GLN A 137 5.26 -20.76 -7.44
C GLN A 137 5.73 -19.85 -8.57
N ARG A 138 4.86 -18.96 -9.06
CA ARG A 138 5.24 -17.96 -10.09
C ARG A 138 6.23 -16.95 -9.53
N CYS A 139 6.00 -16.46 -8.30
CA CYS A 139 6.94 -15.56 -7.63
C CYS A 139 8.33 -16.19 -7.50
N LEU A 140 8.38 -17.47 -7.10
CA LEU A 140 9.64 -18.21 -6.99
C LEU A 140 10.38 -18.23 -8.34
N ARG A 141 9.69 -18.52 -9.44
CA ARG A 141 10.29 -18.53 -10.80
C ARG A 141 10.78 -17.14 -11.23
N VAL A 142 10.01 -16.09 -10.96
CA VAL A 142 10.37 -14.72 -11.26
C VAL A 142 11.62 -14.30 -10.46
N LEU A 143 11.68 -14.64 -9.18
CA LEU A 143 12.77 -14.25 -8.28
C LEU A 143 14.00 -15.18 -8.35
N ASP A 144 13.96 -16.26 -9.15
CA ASP A 144 15.14 -17.06 -9.51
C ASP A 144 16.14 -16.19 -10.32
N ASP A 145 15.63 -15.28 -11.13
CA ASP A 145 16.44 -14.21 -11.70
C ASP A 145 16.80 -13.16 -10.64
N ARG A 146 18.09 -13.13 -10.28
CA ARG A 146 18.61 -12.22 -9.25
C ARG A 146 18.65 -10.76 -9.67
N THR A 147 18.44 -10.44 -10.94
CA THR A 147 18.36 -9.07 -11.46
C THR A 147 16.99 -8.44 -11.21
N VAL A 148 15.95 -9.25 -11.00
CA VAL A 148 14.58 -8.76 -10.68
C VAL A 148 14.60 -8.09 -9.31
N THR A 149 14.14 -6.85 -9.25
CA THR A 149 13.96 -6.11 -7.99
C THR A 149 12.70 -6.60 -7.28
N PHE A 150 12.81 -7.06 -6.03
CA PHE A 150 11.68 -7.45 -5.20
C PHE A 150 11.31 -6.34 -4.22
N LEU A 151 10.04 -5.91 -4.25
CA LEU A 151 9.49 -4.84 -3.42
C LEU A 151 8.24 -5.31 -2.68
N GLY A 152 8.02 -4.77 -1.46
CA GLY A 152 6.79 -4.94 -0.70
C GLY A 152 6.05 -3.62 -0.55
N THR A 153 4.70 -3.64 -0.53
CA THR A 153 3.91 -2.42 -0.37
C THR A 153 3.88 -1.91 1.07
N ASP A 154 3.73 -2.81 2.04
CA ASP A 154 3.65 -2.47 3.47
C ASP A 154 3.98 -3.71 4.33
N PRO A 155 4.40 -3.50 5.60
CA PRO A 155 4.86 -4.59 6.47
C PRO A 155 3.75 -5.26 7.28
N ASP A 156 2.49 -4.87 7.14
CA ASP A 156 1.42 -5.34 8.01
C ASP A 156 1.13 -6.83 7.75
N VAL A 157 1.50 -7.68 8.71
CA VAL A 157 1.28 -9.13 8.62
C VAL A 157 -0.19 -9.49 8.81
N VAL A 158 -0.88 -8.74 9.67
CA VAL A 158 -2.30 -8.93 10.00
C VAL A 158 -3.01 -7.59 9.85
N ILE A 159 -4.19 -7.61 9.23
CA ILE A 159 -5.05 -6.44 9.08
C ILE A 159 -6.44 -6.72 9.63
N PRO A 160 -7.13 -5.73 10.24
CA PRO A 160 -8.49 -5.90 10.69
C PRO A 160 -9.44 -6.03 9.49
N ALA A 161 -10.35 -7.02 9.55
CA ALA A 161 -11.41 -7.24 8.59
C ALA A 161 -12.77 -7.35 9.30
N ALA A 162 -13.88 -7.42 8.53
CA ALA A 162 -15.23 -7.41 9.06
C ALA A 162 -15.51 -8.63 9.97
N ASP A 163 -14.97 -9.80 9.60
CA ASP A 163 -15.20 -11.07 10.28
C ASP A 163 -14.04 -11.50 11.20
N GLY A 164 -13.18 -10.56 11.57
CA GLY A 164 -11.98 -10.79 12.38
C GLY A 164 -10.70 -10.41 11.64
N ASP A 165 -9.55 -10.80 12.19
CA ASP A 165 -8.26 -10.47 11.58
C ASP A 165 -8.03 -11.28 10.29
N ALA A 166 -7.40 -10.65 9.30
CA ALA A 166 -7.04 -11.25 8.02
C ALA A 166 -5.53 -11.06 7.72
N PRO A 167 -4.92 -11.93 6.89
CA PRO A 167 -3.56 -11.73 6.42
C PRO A 167 -3.42 -10.41 5.66
N GLY A 168 -2.38 -9.65 6.00
CA GLY A 168 -1.99 -8.42 5.31
C GLY A 168 -0.89 -8.65 4.27
N SER A 169 -0.38 -7.56 3.70
CA SER A 169 0.71 -7.58 2.72
C SER A 169 1.97 -8.25 3.26
N GLY A 170 2.33 -7.97 4.52
CA GLY A 170 3.51 -8.55 5.17
C GLY A 170 3.49 -10.07 5.16
N ALA A 171 2.34 -10.70 5.41
CA ALA A 171 2.23 -12.17 5.39
C ALA A 171 2.53 -12.77 4.00
N ILE A 172 2.10 -12.10 2.94
CA ILE A 172 2.36 -12.52 1.54
C ILE A 172 3.82 -12.26 1.17
N ILE A 173 4.34 -11.09 1.54
CA ILE A 173 5.75 -10.72 1.33
C ILE A 173 6.66 -11.75 2.00
N ASP A 174 6.40 -12.11 3.26
CA ASP A 174 7.18 -13.08 4.02
C ASP A 174 7.12 -14.48 3.39
N ALA A 175 5.93 -14.91 2.91
CA ALA A 175 5.78 -16.18 2.22
C ALA A 175 6.64 -16.23 0.94
N ILE A 176 6.64 -15.17 0.15
CA ILE A 176 7.44 -15.04 -1.08
C ILE A 176 8.93 -15.00 -0.74
N ALA A 177 9.32 -14.16 0.24
CA ALA A 177 10.71 -14.02 0.68
C ALA A 177 11.29 -15.35 1.15
N ASN A 178 10.52 -16.12 1.92
CA ASN A 178 10.92 -17.43 2.43
C ASN A 178 11.22 -18.43 1.31
N VAL A 179 10.33 -18.56 0.31
CA VAL A 179 10.55 -19.55 -0.77
C VAL A 179 11.64 -19.09 -1.74
N ALA A 180 11.78 -17.79 -1.96
CA ALA A 180 12.80 -17.21 -2.85
C ALA A 180 14.18 -17.14 -2.18
N GLY A 181 14.28 -17.32 -0.85
CA GLY A 181 15.51 -17.19 -0.09
C GLY A 181 16.13 -15.79 -0.18
N ARG A 182 15.29 -14.75 -0.29
CA ARG A 182 15.73 -13.34 -0.34
C ARG A 182 14.62 -12.40 0.14
N ASP A 183 15.01 -11.41 0.90
CA ASP A 183 14.13 -10.36 1.37
C ASP A 183 13.81 -9.33 0.27
N PRO A 184 12.69 -8.58 0.38
CA PRO A 184 12.45 -7.44 -0.48
C PRO A 184 13.55 -6.39 -0.30
N ALA A 185 13.95 -5.75 -1.41
CA ALA A 185 14.92 -4.66 -1.38
C ALA A 185 14.39 -3.46 -0.57
N VAL A 186 13.07 -3.22 -0.64
CA VAL A 186 12.38 -2.17 0.12
C VAL A 186 10.95 -2.62 0.41
N VAL A 187 10.46 -2.33 1.62
CA VAL A 187 9.04 -2.31 1.98
C VAL A 187 8.62 -0.86 2.12
N LEU A 188 7.65 -0.42 1.30
CA LEU A 188 7.41 0.99 0.99
C LEU A 188 6.48 1.71 1.99
N GLY A 189 5.54 0.99 2.64
CA GLY A 189 4.60 1.55 3.61
C GLY A 189 5.27 2.02 4.91
N LYS A 190 4.50 2.70 5.78
CA LYS A 190 4.97 3.09 7.11
C LYS A 190 5.40 1.85 7.92
N PRO A 191 6.46 1.91 8.73
CA PRO A 191 7.26 3.07 9.09
C PRO A 191 8.52 3.28 8.22
N SER A 192 8.50 2.89 6.93
CA SER A 192 9.69 2.94 6.07
C SER A 192 10.25 4.36 5.91
N GLU A 193 11.55 4.41 5.64
CA GLU A 193 12.23 5.67 5.27
C GLU A 193 11.65 6.27 3.99
N THR A 194 11.20 5.43 3.05
CA THR A 194 10.55 5.86 1.81
C THR A 194 9.24 6.60 2.11
N ALA A 195 8.35 6.02 2.93
CA ALA A 195 7.11 6.69 3.34
C ALA A 195 7.38 8.00 4.09
N ARG A 196 8.46 8.07 4.87
CA ARG A 196 8.83 9.27 5.63
C ARG A 196 9.32 10.43 4.75
N ARG A 197 9.86 10.15 3.57
CA ARG A 197 10.41 11.16 2.65
C ARG A 197 9.37 11.70 1.66
N MET A 198 8.23 11.05 1.53
CA MET A 198 7.10 11.46 0.68
C MET A 198 6.28 12.57 1.34
#